data_654e6b16c8fa569bd06b5124f84002fd
#
_entry.id   654e6b16c8fa569bd06b5124f84002fd
#
_cell.length_a   1.000
_cell.length_b   1.000
_cell.length_c   1.000
_cell.angle_alpha   90.00
_cell.angle_beta   90.00
_cell.angle_gamma   90.00
#
_symmetry.space_group_name_H-M   'P 1'
#
loop_
_entity.id
_entity.type
_entity.pdbx_description
1 polymer ?
#
loop_
_entity_poly.entity_id
_entity_poly.type
_entity_poly.pdbx_seq_one_letter_code
_entity_poly.pdbx_strand_id
1 'polypeptide(L)'
;MIGGNLSNCLEAWKSISSNKTVLDWLTYGVPLDFNVQPGQFEEQNNIFSHKETLFLDSEIPKLLQSGCIRETRVVPHCVSRISTVPKQDGSFRFITDLRQVNGCLSSKKSFIQENIDTVLELVEPGDKLITLDIKNGFFHIKVDPGFQTFLGFKYKGKYYVWCVLPFGLKHSPYYWGKVLRPVIQYLRRRGLRTVAYVDDFIVAEKPDLIEQSKYILIETLEALGYYINYIKSCLDPDYSAKYIGYIIHTNKGDETVWLYIPKERIKRVQADIKRALKSGLIVARALARIAGQIISMCKVLLPAKLLLRNVYRLLSNKRSWQDKLVIDSSTASDLTWWTQALSGWNRRAFKKAPQRVVQITTDASGKSWGGTIVGTDFKAQGYWDRETYNLSSNAKEMLAVLLTLKSLLHLVKNKTVQVLSDSVTTCAFINFQGGAIQSLDIIARNIWDLAIRNCINIQARHLAGKLNTEADRLSRLPAQYEWFIHPALFKYIDNIFGPHSIDRFGSILTHQLPRYNSLYWDPGTEGVDALFQTNWDLEVNFVNPPFRLLSKVINHIQTTQSEATVIAPFWPAKPWFNKLSQMAVHPPLKLPKPKQMCIPCLNSIPEPIKNQKWTLYAWRVSGKSV
;
A
#
# COMPACT_ATOMS: atom_id res chain seq x y z
N MET A 1 22.60 23.38 31.41
CA MET A 1 21.61 22.43 32.04
C MET A 1 20.46 22.21 31.08
N ILE A 2 20.05 20.98 30.81
CA ILE A 2 18.99 20.65 29.85
C ILE A 2 17.59 21.14 30.30
N GLY A 3 17.35 21.12 31.62
CA GLY A 3 16.03 21.42 32.19
C GLY A 3 15.52 22.82 31.84
N GLY A 4 14.58 22.89 30.88
CA GLY A 4 13.95 24.13 30.44
C GLY A 4 14.87 25.10 29.71
N ASN A 5 15.93 24.62 29.07
CA ASN A 5 16.98 25.47 28.50
C ASN A 5 16.49 26.42 27.40
N LEU A 6 15.40 26.10 26.68
CA LEU A 6 14.85 26.99 25.65
C LEU A 6 14.47 28.37 26.21
N SER A 7 14.06 28.44 27.48
CA SER A 7 13.74 29.71 28.14
C SER A 7 14.94 30.65 28.33
N ASN A 8 16.17 30.12 28.29
CA ASN A 8 17.38 30.93 28.43
C ASN A 8 17.77 31.62 27.10
N CYS A 9 17.14 31.26 26.00
CA CYS A 9 17.46 31.70 24.65
C CYS A 9 16.33 32.52 24.01
N LEU A 10 15.53 33.23 24.82
CA LEU A 10 14.32 33.94 24.38
C LEU A 10 14.57 34.94 23.25
N GLU A 11 15.69 35.66 23.25
CA GLU A 11 16.02 36.60 22.18
C GLU A 11 16.21 35.90 20.83
N ALA A 12 16.88 34.76 20.81
CA ALA A 12 17.01 33.95 19.62
C ALA A 12 15.63 33.42 19.16
N TRP A 13 14.76 33.06 20.10
CA TRP A 13 13.39 32.64 19.76
C TRP A 13 12.54 33.76 19.16
N LYS A 14 12.65 34.98 19.67
CA LYS A 14 11.97 36.16 19.12
C LYS A 14 12.43 36.47 17.68
N SER A 15 13.68 36.20 17.35
CA SER A 15 14.21 36.42 16.00
C SER A 15 13.63 35.46 14.95
N ILE A 16 13.21 34.26 15.35
CA ILE A 16 12.69 33.25 14.41
C ILE A 16 11.15 33.16 14.40
N SER A 17 10.47 33.63 15.44
CA SER A 17 9.03 33.47 15.62
C SER A 17 8.38 34.65 16.30
N SER A 18 7.25 35.08 15.74
CA SER A 18 6.31 36.04 16.34
C SER A 18 5.12 35.38 17.04
N ASN A 19 5.13 34.04 17.19
CA ASN A 19 4.03 33.32 17.80
C ASN A 19 4.01 33.54 19.32
N LYS A 20 3.10 34.46 19.75
CA LYS A 20 2.96 34.86 21.15
C LYS A 20 2.77 33.64 22.08
N THR A 21 1.93 32.68 21.71
CA THR A 21 1.66 31.49 22.54
C THR A 21 2.93 30.67 22.80
N VAL A 22 3.77 30.48 21.77
CA VAL A 22 5.04 29.75 21.93
C VAL A 22 6.01 30.53 22.80
N LEU A 23 6.13 31.85 22.58
CA LEU A 23 6.99 32.73 23.38
C LEU A 23 6.55 32.77 24.83
N ASP A 24 5.25 32.85 25.11
CA ASP A 24 4.70 32.79 26.47
C ASP A 24 5.03 31.45 27.16
N TRP A 25 4.89 30.34 26.44
CA TRP A 25 5.26 29.02 26.98
C TRP A 25 6.76 28.89 27.28
N LEU A 26 7.61 29.49 26.47
CA LEU A 26 9.06 29.52 26.72
C LEU A 26 9.41 30.43 27.88
N THR A 27 8.67 31.52 28.10
CA THR A 27 8.91 32.50 29.16
C THR A 27 8.42 31.97 30.53
N TYR A 28 7.17 31.54 30.58
CA TYR A 28 6.48 31.24 31.85
C TYR A 28 6.35 29.73 32.12
N GLY A 29 6.61 28.88 31.14
CA GLY A 29 6.34 27.45 31.15
C GLY A 29 4.98 27.12 30.53
N VAL A 30 4.80 25.84 30.16
CA VAL A 30 3.55 25.34 29.59
C VAL A 30 2.52 25.02 30.68
N PRO A 31 1.27 25.43 30.53
CA PRO A 31 0.21 25.06 31.46
C PRO A 31 -0.25 23.62 31.24
N LEU A 32 -0.78 22.98 32.26
CA LEU A 32 -1.50 21.71 32.11
C LEU A 32 -3.00 22.02 31.94
N ASP A 33 -3.55 21.61 30.82
CA ASP A 33 -4.93 21.86 30.47
C ASP A 33 -5.82 20.71 30.96
N PHE A 34 -6.44 20.92 32.12
CA PHE A 34 -7.31 19.95 32.75
C PHE A 34 -8.77 20.15 32.34
N ASN A 35 -9.47 19.06 32.01
CA ASN A 35 -10.95 19.04 31.95
C ASN A 35 -11.56 19.07 33.35
N VAL A 36 -10.94 18.31 34.27
CA VAL A 36 -11.29 18.25 35.69
C VAL A 36 -9.96 18.24 36.44
N GLN A 37 -9.82 19.13 37.40
CA GLN A 37 -8.60 19.19 38.21
C GLN A 37 -8.43 17.85 38.96
N PRO A 38 -7.24 17.22 38.94
CA PRO A 38 -7.00 16.00 39.69
C PRO A 38 -7.26 16.17 41.16
N GLY A 39 -7.89 15.21 41.80
CA GLY A 39 -7.91 15.13 43.25
C GLY A 39 -6.51 14.88 43.82
N GLN A 40 -6.31 15.22 45.10
CA GLN A 40 -5.07 14.93 45.78
C GLN A 40 -4.87 13.41 45.93
N PHE A 41 -3.69 12.87 45.60
CA PHE A 41 -3.36 11.47 45.79
C PHE A 41 -1.85 11.26 46.02
N GLU A 42 -1.52 10.17 46.68
CA GLU A 42 -0.16 9.64 46.81
C GLU A 42 -0.14 8.14 46.50
N GLU A 43 0.50 7.74 45.40
CA GLU A 43 0.69 6.35 45.01
C GLU A 43 1.98 5.78 45.62
N GLN A 44 1.91 4.54 46.09
CA GLN A 44 3.09 3.82 46.55
C GLN A 44 3.90 3.28 45.32
N ASN A 45 5.21 3.35 45.43
CA ASN A 45 6.10 2.78 44.45
C ASN A 45 6.08 1.24 44.51
N ASN A 46 6.38 0.61 43.38
CA ASN A 46 6.66 -0.82 43.36
C ASN A 46 7.97 -1.11 44.15
N ILE A 47 8.13 -2.36 44.55
CA ILE A 47 9.40 -2.82 45.11
C ILE A 47 10.43 -2.88 43.99
N PHE A 48 11.57 -2.20 44.16
CA PHE A 48 12.66 -2.17 43.19
C PHE A 48 13.66 -3.27 43.50
N SER A 49 14.17 -3.92 42.47
CA SER A 49 15.35 -4.79 42.58
C SER A 49 16.59 -3.98 42.94
N HIS A 50 17.62 -4.65 43.39
CA HIS A 50 18.92 -3.99 43.70
C HIS A 50 19.48 -3.20 42.50
N LYS A 51 19.42 -3.76 41.30
CA LYS A 51 19.86 -3.08 40.07
C LYS A 51 19.05 -1.82 39.75
N GLU A 52 17.73 -1.88 39.92
CA GLU A 52 16.85 -0.73 39.72
C GLU A 52 17.07 0.36 40.75
N THR A 53 17.33 -0.02 42.02
CA THR A 53 17.67 0.92 43.08
C THR A 53 18.97 1.66 42.76
N LEU A 54 20.03 0.95 42.38
CA LEU A 54 21.29 1.57 41.96
C LEU A 54 21.11 2.54 40.78
N PHE A 55 20.29 2.16 39.82
CA PHE A 55 19.94 3.04 38.70
C PHE A 55 19.23 4.31 39.18
N LEU A 56 18.19 4.19 40.01
CA LEU A 56 17.46 5.33 40.55
C LEU A 56 18.32 6.24 41.40
N ASP A 57 19.21 5.68 42.22
CA ASP A 57 20.19 6.42 43.05
C ASP A 57 21.16 7.24 42.19
N SER A 58 21.43 6.82 40.96
CA SER A 58 22.27 7.57 40.03
C SER A 58 21.48 8.55 39.17
N GLU A 59 20.24 8.24 38.82
CA GLU A 59 19.43 9.01 37.84
C GLU A 59 18.77 10.23 38.50
N ILE A 60 18.23 10.10 39.71
CA ILE A 60 17.55 11.20 40.40
C ILE A 60 18.50 12.38 40.68
N PRO A 61 19.72 12.17 41.16
CA PRO A 61 20.73 13.27 41.27
C PRO A 61 21.03 13.93 39.91
N LYS A 62 21.14 13.17 38.83
CA LYS A 62 21.34 13.74 37.47
C LYS A 62 20.16 14.62 37.03
N LEU A 63 18.93 14.18 37.31
CA LEU A 63 17.71 14.96 36.99
C LEU A 63 17.65 16.24 37.85
N LEU A 64 18.07 16.20 39.11
CA LEU A 64 18.21 17.38 39.96
C LEU A 64 19.29 18.34 39.42
N GLN A 65 20.48 17.84 39.16
CA GLN A 65 21.60 18.64 38.64
C GLN A 65 21.27 19.25 37.27
N SER A 66 20.48 18.56 36.44
CA SER A 66 20.05 19.06 35.12
C SER A 66 18.89 20.07 35.20
N GLY A 67 18.31 20.29 36.37
CA GLY A 67 17.15 21.19 36.56
C GLY A 67 15.83 20.62 36.04
N CYS A 68 15.78 19.32 35.74
CA CYS A 68 14.56 18.68 35.25
C CYS A 68 13.53 18.46 36.36
N ILE A 69 14.00 18.21 37.57
CA ILE A 69 13.20 18.05 38.79
C ILE A 69 13.73 18.94 39.90
N ARG A 70 12.92 19.22 40.90
CA ARG A 70 13.34 19.83 42.17
C ARG A 70 12.83 19.06 43.36
N GLU A 71 13.60 18.99 44.43
CA GLU A 71 13.16 18.47 45.73
C GLU A 71 12.21 19.48 46.39
N THR A 72 11.19 19.00 47.09
CA THR A 72 10.23 19.83 47.78
C THR A 72 9.93 19.28 49.17
N ARG A 73 9.79 20.19 50.16
CA ARG A 73 9.37 19.82 51.53
C ARG A 73 7.85 19.74 51.66
N VAL A 74 7.13 20.38 50.76
CA VAL A 74 5.66 20.33 50.71
C VAL A 74 5.26 19.13 49.87
N VAL A 75 4.33 18.34 50.40
CA VAL A 75 3.76 17.19 49.66
C VAL A 75 3.10 17.69 48.38
N PRO A 76 3.50 17.21 47.20
CA PRO A 76 2.84 17.60 45.96
C PRO A 76 1.36 17.20 45.95
N HIS A 77 0.55 17.94 45.22
CA HIS A 77 -0.88 17.64 45.07
C HIS A 77 -1.14 16.25 44.51
N CYS A 78 -0.36 15.84 43.49
CA CYS A 78 -0.36 14.50 42.93
C CYS A 78 1.01 13.88 43.11
N VAL A 79 1.10 12.75 43.81
CA VAL A 79 2.33 11.97 43.96
C VAL A 79 2.17 10.65 43.19
N SER A 80 2.69 10.64 41.98
CA SER A 80 2.63 9.49 41.08
C SER A 80 3.72 8.47 41.38
N ARG A 81 3.42 7.22 41.17
CA ARG A 81 4.35 6.10 41.30
C ARG A 81 5.45 6.21 40.25
N ILE A 82 6.68 5.89 40.63
CA ILE A 82 7.80 5.73 39.71
C ILE A 82 8.05 4.26 39.39
N SER A 83 8.60 4.01 38.22
CA SER A 83 9.01 2.68 37.76
C SER A 83 10.24 2.77 36.83
N THR A 84 10.86 1.63 36.62
CA THR A 84 11.96 1.48 35.67
C THR A 84 11.58 0.53 34.55
N VAL A 85 12.00 0.81 33.33
CA VAL A 85 11.79 -0.06 32.18
C VAL A 85 13.14 -0.41 31.57
N PRO A 86 13.46 -1.72 31.41
CA PRO A 86 14.73 -2.13 30.80
C PRO A 86 14.78 -1.73 29.33
N LYS A 87 15.91 -1.19 28.89
CA LYS A 87 16.23 -0.91 27.50
C LYS A 87 16.92 -2.13 26.85
N GLN A 88 17.07 -2.09 25.53
CA GLN A 88 17.71 -3.18 24.77
C GLN A 88 19.22 -3.32 25.07
N ASP A 89 19.86 -2.24 25.50
CA ASP A 89 21.27 -2.18 25.90
C ASP A 89 21.51 -2.65 27.34
N GLY A 90 20.46 -3.14 28.03
CA GLY A 90 20.55 -3.57 29.43
C GLY A 90 20.47 -2.44 30.46
N SER A 91 20.47 -1.17 30.05
CA SER A 91 20.21 -0.03 30.91
C SER A 91 18.73 0.14 31.23
N PHE A 92 18.39 1.01 32.17
CA PHE A 92 16.99 1.30 32.50
C PHE A 92 16.56 2.67 32.00
N ARG A 93 15.24 2.85 31.89
CA ARG A 93 14.57 4.13 31.68
C ARG A 93 13.75 4.46 32.92
N PHE A 94 13.92 5.66 33.45
CA PHE A 94 13.07 6.21 34.51
C PHE A 94 11.71 6.61 33.96
N ILE A 95 10.64 6.21 34.60
CA ILE A 95 9.25 6.52 34.21
C ILE A 95 8.46 6.93 35.45
N THR A 96 7.71 8.03 35.35
CA THR A 96 6.67 8.43 36.28
C THR A 96 5.30 7.99 35.71
N ASP A 97 4.52 7.25 36.48
CA ASP A 97 3.20 6.77 36.05
C ASP A 97 2.16 7.89 36.17
N LEU A 98 1.99 8.64 35.10
CA LEU A 98 1.09 9.78 35.06
C LEU A 98 -0.34 9.43 34.56
N ARG A 99 -0.75 8.15 34.60
CA ARG A 99 -2.07 7.73 34.08
C ARG A 99 -3.22 8.42 34.77
N GLN A 100 -3.18 8.61 36.10
CA GLN A 100 -4.23 9.33 36.82
C GLN A 100 -4.29 10.80 36.40
N VAL A 101 -3.16 11.49 36.38
CA VAL A 101 -3.07 12.88 35.90
C VAL A 101 -3.53 13.00 34.46
N ASN A 102 -3.09 12.07 33.59
CA ASN A 102 -3.48 12.04 32.17
C ASN A 102 -4.99 11.84 31.97
N GLY A 103 -5.67 11.14 32.87
CA GLY A 103 -7.13 10.96 32.85
C GLY A 103 -7.89 12.28 33.05
N CYS A 104 -7.30 13.23 33.77
CA CYS A 104 -7.88 14.53 34.04
C CYS A 104 -7.57 15.58 32.96
N LEU A 105 -6.56 15.33 32.11
CA LEU A 105 -6.16 16.24 31.03
C LEU A 105 -7.14 16.21 29.86
N SER A 106 -7.32 17.37 29.20
CA SER A 106 -8.15 17.52 28.02
C SER A 106 -7.79 16.53 26.92
N SER A 107 -8.79 16.03 26.18
CA SER A 107 -8.60 15.06 25.10
C SER A 107 -8.39 15.69 23.73
N LYS A 108 -8.62 16.98 23.58
CA LYS A 108 -8.79 17.67 22.27
C LYS A 108 -7.54 18.32 21.69
N LYS A 109 -6.33 17.95 22.14
CA LYS A 109 -5.10 18.53 21.56
C LYS A 109 -4.59 17.66 20.43
N SER A 110 -4.97 17.99 19.19
CA SER A 110 -4.42 17.38 17.98
C SER A 110 -3.27 18.23 17.43
N PHE A 111 -2.27 17.56 16.88
CA PHE A 111 -1.19 18.17 16.11
C PHE A 111 -0.80 17.25 14.97
N ILE A 112 -0.36 17.83 13.87
CA ILE A 112 0.14 17.08 12.71
C ILE A 112 1.62 16.87 12.94
N GLN A 113 2.03 15.61 12.97
CA GLN A 113 3.42 15.21 13.02
C GLN A 113 3.88 14.77 11.64
N GLU A 114 5.06 15.21 11.24
CA GLU A 114 5.69 14.76 10.02
C GLU A 114 6.05 13.26 10.13
N ASN A 115 6.11 12.58 9.01
CA ASN A 115 6.31 11.15 8.96
C ASN A 115 7.19 10.75 7.76
N ILE A 116 7.34 9.46 7.50
CA ILE A 116 8.14 8.96 6.39
C ILE A 116 7.63 9.45 5.01
N ASP A 117 6.33 9.73 4.86
CA ASP A 117 5.79 10.26 3.61
C ASP A 117 6.34 11.65 3.32
N THR A 118 6.39 12.52 4.35
CA THR A 118 7.02 13.85 4.26
C THR A 118 8.49 13.76 3.84
N VAL A 119 9.21 12.77 4.38
CA VAL A 119 10.62 12.54 3.98
C VAL A 119 10.72 12.14 2.52
N LEU A 120 9.87 11.20 2.06
CA LEU A 120 9.88 10.73 0.67
C LEU A 120 9.45 11.81 -0.33
N GLU A 121 8.63 12.78 0.09
CA GLU A 121 8.28 13.96 -0.73
C GLU A 121 9.47 14.92 -0.88
N LEU A 122 10.32 14.99 0.13
CA LEU A 122 11.40 15.97 0.24
C LEU A 122 12.73 15.48 -0.34
N VAL A 123 13.08 14.19 -0.09
CA VAL A 123 14.33 13.59 -0.54
C VAL A 123 14.34 13.38 -2.06
N GLU A 124 15.44 13.73 -2.73
CA GLU A 124 15.64 13.56 -4.16
C GLU A 124 16.73 12.53 -4.48
N PRO A 125 16.69 11.92 -5.66
CA PRO A 125 17.78 11.08 -6.13
C PRO A 125 19.12 11.82 -6.12
N GLY A 126 20.16 11.14 -5.61
CA GLY A 126 21.52 11.70 -5.52
C GLY A 126 21.74 12.70 -4.38
N ASP A 127 20.76 12.93 -3.50
CA ASP A 127 20.96 13.71 -2.29
C ASP A 127 21.88 12.99 -1.30
N LYS A 128 22.69 13.75 -0.56
CA LYS A 128 23.30 13.28 0.66
C LYS A 128 22.39 13.53 1.85
N LEU A 129 22.48 12.65 2.84
CA LEU A 129 21.62 12.61 4.01
C LEU A 129 22.46 12.74 5.28
N ILE A 130 21.95 13.50 6.25
CA ILE A 130 22.42 13.49 7.63
C ILE A 130 21.22 13.31 8.56
N THR A 131 21.45 12.73 9.74
CA THR A 131 20.44 12.64 10.80
C THR A 131 20.97 13.23 12.09
N LEU A 132 20.07 13.89 12.85
CA LEU A 132 20.40 14.54 14.10
C LEU A 132 19.35 14.18 15.15
N ASP A 133 19.81 13.79 16.35
CA ASP A 133 19.00 13.44 17.53
C ASP A 133 19.10 14.55 18.56
N ILE A 134 17.98 15.06 19.07
CA ILE A 134 17.96 16.00 20.19
C ILE A 134 17.96 15.20 21.49
N LYS A 135 18.89 15.50 22.39
CA LYS A 135 19.02 14.82 23.67
C LYS A 135 17.84 15.14 24.59
N ASN A 136 17.01 14.14 24.95
CA ASN A 136 15.89 14.28 25.88
C ASN A 136 14.93 15.44 25.54
N GLY A 137 14.42 15.49 24.31
CA GLY A 137 13.71 16.64 23.73
C GLY A 137 12.72 17.32 24.68
N PHE A 138 11.79 16.60 25.30
CA PHE A 138 10.74 17.18 26.16
C PHE A 138 11.32 17.95 27.36
N PHE A 139 12.48 17.56 27.88
CA PHE A 139 13.11 18.23 29.04
C PHE A 139 13.57 19.65 28.77
N HIS A 140 13.60 20.08 27.51
CA HIS A 140 13.94 21.45 27.16
C HIS A 140 12.81 22.46 27.44
N ILE A 141 11.57 22.00 27.64
CA ILE A 141 10.39 22.84 27.82
C ILE A 141 9.97 22.83 29.29
N LYS A 142 9.93 24.01 29.93
CA LYS A 142 9.47 24.17 31.31
C LYS A 142 7.95 23.94 31.43
N VAL A 143 7.54 23.40 32.57
CA VAL A 143 6.15 23.40 33.03
C VAL A 143 5.96 24.64 33.93
N ASP A 144 4.86 25.35 33.73
CA ASP A 144 4.48 26.49 34.56
C ASP A 144 4.52 26.08 36.06
N PRO A 145 5.18 26.87 36.93
CA PRO A 145 5.35 26.54 38.34
C PRO A 145 4.05 26.20 39.08
N GLY A 146 2.93 26.83 38.72
CA GLY A 146 1.63 26.56 39.30
C GLY A 146 1.10 25.15 39.04
N PHE A 147 1.59 24.48 37.98
CA PHE A 147 1.14 23.14 37.62
C PHE A 147 2.14 22.02 38.04
N GLN A 148 3.35 22.36 38.47
CA GLN A 148 4.38 21.36 38.83
C GLN A 148 3.94 20.45 39.98
N THR A 149 3.10 20.94 40.91
CA THR A 149 2.55 20.16 42.02
C THR A 149 1.72 18.95 41.57
N PHE A 150 1.20 18.93 40.34
CA PHE A 150 0.48 17.79 39.76
C PHE A 150 1.41 16.73 39.14
N LEU A 151 2.72 17.01 39.05
CA LEU A 151 3.72 16.14 38.47
C LEU A 151 4.74 15.66 39.51
N GLY A 152 4.26 15.39 40.72
CA GLY A 152 5.08 14.92 41.83
C GLY A 152 5.35 13.43 41.82
N PHE A 153 6.44 13.04 42.50
CA PHE A 153 6.76 11.66 42.84
C PHE A 153 7.57 11.59 44.15
N LYS A 154 7.63 10.39 44.74
CA LYS A 154 8.36 10.16 45.99
C LYS A 154 9.45 9.12 45.81
N TYR A 155 10.65 9.35 46.40
CA TYR A 155 11.74 8.38 46.45
C TYR A 155 12.52 8.51 47.72
N LYS A 156 12.75 7.39 48.42
CA LYS A 156 13.49 7.32 49.71
C LYS A 156 13.05 8.37 50.73
N GLY A 157 11.71 8.54 50.89
CA GLY A 157 11.12 9.48 51.85
C GLY A 157 11.10 10.94 51.41
N LYS A 158 11.72 11.31 50.30
CA LYS A 158 11.76 12.67 49.77
C LYS A 158 10.77 12.84 48.62
N TYR A 159 10.17 14.04 48.51
CA TYR A 159 9.28 14.43 47.43
C TYR A 159 10.01 15.26 46.38
N TYR A 160 9.64 14.98 45.13
CA TYR A 160 10.19 15.67 43.96
C TYR A 160 9.03 16.08 43.02
N VAL A 161 9.23 17.19 42.29
CA VAL A 161 8.29 17.61 41.22
C VAL A 161 9.06 17.82 39.94
N TRP A 162 8.44 17.47 38.82
CA TRP A 162 8.94 17.79 37.49
C TRP A 162 8.82 19.28 37.23
N CYS A 163 9.91 19.93 36.85
CA CYS A 163 9.95 21.32 36.42
C CYS A 163 9.83 21.47 34.89
N VAL A 164 9.94 20.36 34.17
CA VAL A 164 9.91 20.28 32.70
C VAL A 164 8.89 19.24 32.26
N LEU A 165 8.58 19.17 30.96
CA LEU A 165 7.68 18.16 30.40
C LEU A 165 8.26 16.76 30.59
N PRO A 166 7.66 15.90 31.44
CA PRO A 166 8.14 14.53 31.63
C PRO A 166 7.72 13.60 30.48
N PHE A 167 8.48 12.52 30.29
CA PHE A 167 8.01 11.39 29.48
C PHE A 167 6.80 10.73 30.17
N GLY A 168 5.78 10.38 29.35
CA GLY A 168 4.54 9.78 29.84
C GLY A 168 3.40 10.77 30.08
N LEU A 169 3.65 12.07 30.09
CA LEU A 169 2.58 13.08 30.12
C LEU A 169 1.87 13.16 28.76
N LYS A 170 0.55 13.03 28.74
CA LYS A 170 -0.30 12.98 27.54
C LYS A 170 -0.09 14.17 26.58
N HIS A 171 0.16 15.36 27.12
CA HIS A 171 0.31 16.58 26.34
C HIS A 171 1.77 16.91 25.95
N SER A 172 2.80 16.20 26.46
CA SER A 172 4.21 16.48 26.11
C SER A 172 4.46 16.49 24.60
N PRO A 173 3.98 15.50 23.80
CA PRO A 173 4.17 15.53 22.35
C PRO A 173 3.49 16.72 21.65
N TYR A 174 2.35 17.18 22.17
CA TYR A 174 1.65 18.33 21.63
C TYR A 174 2.45 19.62 21.82
N TYR A 175 2.89 19.91 23.05
CA TYR A 175 3.69 21.10 23.34
C TYR A 175 5.01 21.09 22.58
N TRP A 176 5.69 19.93 22.54
CA TRP A 176 6.90 19.73 21.77
C TRP A 176 6.70 20.05 20.28
N GLY A 177 5.68 19.47 19.65
CA GLY A 177 5.39 19.72 18.23
C GLY A 177 5.04 21.17 17.93
N LYS A 178 4.36 21.85 18.85
CA LYS A 178 4.02 23.28 18.69
C LYS A 178 5.25 24.19 18.83
N VAL A 179 6.16 23.88 19.76
CA VAL A 179 7.42 24.62 19.96
C VAL A 179 8.38 24.36 18.79
N LEU A 180 8.46 23.12 18.30
CA LEU A 180 9.34 22.75 17.20
C LEU A 180 8.91 23.34 15.85
N ARG A 181 7.61 23.57 15.65
CA ARG A 181 7.06 24.06 14.37
C ARG A 181 7.68 25.38 13.86
N PRO A 182 7.84 26.45 14.66
CA PRO A 182 8.56 27.65 14.23
C PRO A 182 10.00 27.39 13.77
N VAL A 183 10.70 26.45 14.44
CA VAL A 183 12.08 26.07 14.08
C VAL A 183 12.12 25.45 12.70
N ILE A 184 11.23 24.47 12.42
CA ILE A 184 11.13 23.84 11.09
C ILE A 184 10.79 24.88 10.03
N GLN A 185 9.85 25.79 10.32
CA GLN A 185 9.48 26.86 9.39
C GLN A 185 10.66 27.79 9.09
N TYR A 186 11.42 28.15 10.10
CA TYR A 186 12.62 28.99 9.96
C TYR A 186 13.68 28.31 9.10
N LEU A 187 14.03 27.06 9.40
CA LEU A 187 15.02 26.26 8.65
C LEU A 187 14.61 26.14 7.18
N ARG A 188 13.34 25.82 6.92
CA ARG A 188 12.81 25.69 5.54
C ARG A 188 12.80 27.02 4.78
N ARG A 189 12.53 28.16 5.45
CA ARG A 189 12.66 29.50 4.82
C ARG A 189 14.11 29.83 4.45
N ARG A 190 15.08 29.25 5.12
CA ARG A 190 16.51 29.33 4.78
C ARG A 190 16.94 28.31 3.71
N GLY A 191 15.99 27.60 3.12
CA GLY A 191 16.21 26.65 2.03
C GLY A 191 16.55 25.22 2.48
N LEU A 192 16.61 24.89 3.77
CA LEU A 192 16.93 23.54 4.22
C LEU A 192 15.79 22.57 3.92
N ARG A 193 16.12 21.47 3.27
CA ARG A 193 15.22 20.35 3.08
C ARG A 193 15.33 19.40 4.28
N THR A 194 14.55 19.70 5.33
CA THR A 194 14.58 18.98 6.61
C THR A 194 13.19 18.50 7.03
N VAL A 195 13.16 17.36 7.71
CA VAL A 195 11.97 16.78 8.38
C VAL A 195 12.33 16.47 9.81
N ALA A 196 11.40 16.72 10.74
CA ALA A 196 11.56 16.38 12.15
C ALA A 196 10.45 15.45 12.62
N TYR A 197 10.84 14.34 13.22
CA TYR A 197 9.93 13.40 13.89
C TYR A 197 10.28 13.33 15.37
N VAL A 198 9.52 14.01 16.22
CA VAL A 198 9.81 14.19 17.66
C VAL A 198 11.19 14.78 17.86
N ASP A 199 12.16 13.97 18.29
CA ASP A 199 13.53 14.37 18.63
C ASP A 199 14.50 14.14 17.46
N ASP A 200 14.09 13.39 16.44
CA ASP A 200 14.91 12.98 15.30
C ASP A 200 14.72 13.91 14.09
N PHE A 201 15.81 14.46 13.58
CA PHE A 201 15.84 15.24 12.33
C PHE A 201 16.50 14.45 11.22
N ILE A 202 16.07 14.70 9.99
CA ILE A 202 16.78 14.33 8.77
C ILE A 202 16.89 15.56 7.87
N VAL A 203 18.07 15.75 7.28
CA VAL A 203 18.31 16.70 6.20
C VAL A 203 18.73 15.94 4.97
N ALA A 204 18.14 16.30 3.83
CA ALA A 204 18.49 15.77 2.52
C ALA A 204 18.88 16.94 1.62
N GLU A 205 20.09 16.92 1.04
CA GLU A 205 20.59 18.02 0.24
C GLU A 205 21.58 17.55 -0.83
N LYS A 206 21.78 18.36 -1.86
CA LYS A 206 22.79 18.09 -2.88
C LYS A 206 24.17 18.00 -2.25
N PRO A 207 25.09 17.19 -2.82
CA PRO A 207 26.42 16.93 -2.24
C PRO A 207 27.25 18.18 -1.96
N ASP A 208 27.07 19.22 -2.74
CA ASP A 208 27.76 20.52 -2.60
C ASP A 208 27.16 21.43 -1.53
N LEU A 209 25.91 21.22 -1.14
CA LEU A 209 25.19 22.06 -0.18
C LEU A 209 25.00 21.43 1.20
N ILE A 210 25.19 20.11 1.35
CA ILE A 210 24.85 19.39 2.57
C ILE A 210 25.66 19.86 3.79
N GLU A 211 26.94 20.19 3.62
CA GLU A 211 27.78 20.70 4.70
C GLU A 211 27.30 22.05 5.22
N GLN A 212 26.92 22.96 4.32
CA GLN A 212 26.34 24.25 4.70
C GLN A 212 25.01 24.05 5.44
N SER A 213 24.15 23.17 4.94
CA SER A 213 22.86 22.85 5.56
C SER A 213 23.01 22.23 6.95
N LYS A 214 23.99 21.35 7.12
CA LYS A 214 24.39 20.79 8.42
C LYS A 214 24.77 21.88 9.41
N TYR A 215 25.64 22.80 9.00
CA TYR A 215 26.07 23.90 9.84
C TYR A 215 24.90 24.78 10.27
N ILE A 216 24.02 25.19 9.33
CA ILE A 216 22.83 25.99 9.62
C ILE A 216 21.89 25.27 10.59
N LEU A 217 21.69 23.96 10.45
CA LEU A 217 20.85 23.17 11.37
C LEU A 217 21.41 23.19 12.78
N ILE A 218 22.69 22.84 12.94
CA ILE A 218 23.36 22.75 14.23
C ILE A 218 23.37 24.12 14.92
N GLU A 219 23.85 25.16 14.24
CA GLU A 219 23.91 26.52 14.75
C GLU A 219 22.53 27.01 15.22
N THR A 220 21.49 26.79 14.40
CA THR A 220 20.11 27.19 14.74
C THR A 220 19.62 26.49 15.99
N LEU A 221 19.79 25.15 16.08
CA LEU A 221 19.33 24.40 17.24
C LEU A 221 20.06 24.78 18.52
N GLU A 222 21.39 24.96 18.46
CA GLU A 222 22.19 25.36 19.61
C GLU A 222 21.87 26.80 20.06
N ALA A 223 21.72 27.74 19.13
CA ALA A 223 21.34 29.11 19.44
C ALA A 223 19.96 29.20 20.10
N LEU A 224 19.03 28.30 19.76
CA LEU A 224 17.72 28.21 20.37
C LEU A 224 17.72 27.43 21.70
N GLY A 225 18.86 26.89 22.13
CA GLY A 225 19.05 26.21 23.41
C GLY A 225 18.78 24.70 23.38
N TYR A 226 18.68 24.08 22.21
CA TYR A 226 18.59 22.62 22.11
C TYR A 226 19.95 21.94 22.35
N TYR A 227 19.94 20.82 23.05
CA TYR A 227 21.11 19.98 23.24
C TYR A 227 21.13 18.85 22.23
N ILE A 228 22.13 18.82 21.38
CA ILE A 228 22.31 17.79 20.35
C ILE A 228 22.96 16.55 20.97
N ASN A 229 22.46 15.39 20.60
CA ASN A 229 23.05 14.11 20.95
C ASN A 229 24.03 13.66 19.86
N TYR A 230 25.24 14.19 19.89
CA TYR A 230 26.25 13.89 18.88
C TYR A 230 26.61 12.40 18.75
N ILE A 231 26.45 11.61 19.85
CA ILE A 231 26.73 10.16 19.82
C ILE A 231 25.72 9.39 18.98
N LYS A 232 24.45 9.83 18.97
CA LYS A 232 23.39 9.19 18.19
C LYS A 232 23.17 9.83 16.83
N SER A 233 23.63 11.04 16.62
CA SER A 233 23.53 11.75 15.36
C SER A 233 24.53 11.18 14.34
N CYS A 234 24.10 11.06 13.08
CA CYS A 234 24.95 10.71 11.94
C CYS A 234 25.14 11.99 11.12
N LEU A 235 26.21 12.74 11.41
CA LEU A 235 26.47 14.05 10.82
C LEU A 235 27.45 14.00 9.63
N ASP A 236 28.05 12.85 9.36
CA ASP A 236 28.85 12.62 8.16
C ASP A 236 27.89 12.35 6.99
N PRO A 237 27.89 13.21 5.95
CA PRO A 237 26.95 13.09 4.85
C PRO A 237 27.15 11.83 4.03
N ASP A 238 26.12 10.99 3.93
CA ASP A 238 26.13 9.74 3.16
C ASP A 238 24.87 9.65 2.27
N TYR A 239 24.93 8.81 1.25
CA TYR A 239 23.78 8.47 0.39
C TYR A 239 22.79 7.52 1.06
N SER A 240 23.03 7.12 2.29
CA SER A 240 22.18 6.21 3.07
C SER A 240 22.02 6.70 4.49
N ALA A 241 20.78 6.77 4.98
CA ALA A 241 20.49 7.13 6.35
C ALA A 241 19.41 6.25 6.96
N LYS A 242 19.59 5.90 8.25
CA LYS A 242 18.54 5.25 9.06
C LYS A 242 17.70 6.31 9.74
N TYR A 243 16.39 6.36 9.42
CA TYR A 243 15.49 7.34 9.97
C TYR A 243 14.11 6.74 10.26
N ILE A 244 13.53 7.04 11.42
CA ILE A 244 12.22 6.54 11.91
C ILE A 244 11.93 5.07 11.57
N GLY A 245 12.96 4.25 11.72
CA GLY A 245 12.86 2.80 11.55
C GLY A 245 12.94 2.28 10.12
N TYR A 246 13.33 3.12 9.16
CA TYR A 246 13.64 2.76 7.78
C TYR A 246 15.09 3.11 7.43
N ILE A 247 15.59 2.56 6.35
CA ILE A 247 16.83 2.97 5.69
C ILE A 247 16.42 3.63 4.38
N ILE A 248 16.78 4.89 4.21
CA ILE A 248 16.57 5.67 2.99
C ILE A 248 17.88 5.63 2.24
N HIS A 249 17.85 5.32 0.96
CA HIS A 249 19.04 5.28 0.11
C HIS A 249 18.82 6.07 -1.17
N THR A 250 19.72 7.01 -1.42
CA THR A 250 19.78 7.86 -2.60
C THR A 250 21.05 7.55 -3.35
N ASN A 251 21.02 7.06 -4.55
CA ASN A 251 22.27 6.74 -5.26
C ASN A 251 22.66 7.86 -6.24
N LYS A 252 23.94 8.13 -6.38
CA LYS A 252 24.45 9.05 -7.41
C LYS A 252 24.25 8.41 -8.79
N GLY A 253 23.44 9.05 -9.64
CA GLY A 253 23.16 8.56 -10.99
C GLY A 253 21.94 7.63 -11.12
N ASP A 254 21.23 7.31 -10.03
CA ASP A 254 19.94 6.62 -10.07
C ASP A 254 18.81 7.66 -9.94
N GLU A 255 17.78 7.59 -10.76
CA GLU A 255 16.58 8.45 -10.69
C GLU A 255 15.62 8.03 -9.57
N THR A 256 16.06 7.20 -8.64
CA THR A 256 15.22 6.50 -7.69
C THR A 256 15.72 6.69 -6.27
N VAL A 257 14.82 7.03 -5.36
CA VAL A 257 15.01 6.93 -3.91
C VAL A 257 14.54 5.55 -3.47
N TRP A 258 15.39 4.82 -2.75
CA TRP A 258 15.08 3.48 -2.25
C TRP A 258 14.77 3.49 -0.75
N LEU A 259 13.77 2.74 -0.35
CA LEU A 259 13.41 2.55 1.05
C LEU A 259 13.55 1.07 1.43
N TYR A 260 14.22 0.82 2.55
CA TYR A 260 14.45 -0.52 3.11
C TYR A 260 14.04 -0.56 4.59
N ILE A 261 13.80 -1.77 5.07
CA ILE A 261 13.63 -2.07 6.49
C ILE A 261 14.96 -2.59 7.04
N PRO A 262 15.43 -2.10 8.20
CA PRO A 262 16.63 -2.64 8.85
C PRO A 262 16.55 -4.16 9.06
N LYS A 263 17.61 -4.88 8.72
CA LYS A 263 17.66 -6.36 8.77
C LYS A 263 17.32 -6.91 10.17
N GLU A 264 17.69 -6.20 11.21
CA GLU A 264 17.43 -6.57 12.60
C GLU A 264 15.93 -6.57 12.92
N ARG A 265 15.16 -5.62 12.35
CA ARG A 265 13.70 -5.58 12.50
C ARG A 265 13.05 -6.78 11.80
N ILE A 266 13.50 -7.11 10.60
CA ILE A 266 13.02 -8.28 9.85
C ILE A 266 13.26 -9.55 10.65
N LYS A 267 14.50 -9.79 11.09
CA LYS A 267 14.87 -10.99 11.87
C LYS A 267 14.03 -11.13 13.14
N ARG A 268 13.78 -10.02 13.85
CA ARG A 268 12.95 -10.01 15.06
C ARG A 268 11.52 -10.46 14.78
N VAL A 269 10.88 -9.87 13.77
CA VAL A 269 9.50 -10.22 13.39
C VAL A 269 9.41 -11.68 12.93
N GLN A 270 10.37 -12.13 12.12
CA GLN A 270 10.41 -13.54 11.68
C GLN A 270 10.57 -14.50 12.86
N ALA A 271 11.39 -14.16 13.87
CA ALA A 271 11.56 -14.97 15.07
C ALA A 271 10.27 -15.03 15.92
N ASP A 272 9.58 -13.90 16.07
CA ASP A 272 8.30 -13.82 16.80
C ASP A 272 7.23 -14.67 16.09
N ILE A 273 7.14 -14.58 14.76
CA ILE A 273 6.20 -15.37 13.95
C ILE A 273 6.51 -16.87 14.03
N LYS A 274 7.78 -17.27 13.86
CA LYS A 274 8.19 -18.70 13.95
C LYS A 274 7.82 -19.32 15.30
N ARG A 275 8.01 -18.56 16.40
CA ARG A 275 7.59 -19.01 17.75
C ARG A 275 6.08 -19.21 17.84
N ALA A 276 5.30 -18.27 17.29
CA ALA A 276 3.85 -18.35 17.28
C ALA A 276 3.35 -19.56 16.48
N LEU A 277 3.87 -19.77 15.28
CA LEU A 277 3.50 -20.91 14.42
C LEU A 277 3.87 -22.26 15.06
N LYS A 278 5.05 -22.36 15.70
CA LYS A 278 5.46 -23.59 16.39
C LYS A 278 4.55 -23.95 17.56
N SER A 279 4.05 -22.94 18.28
CA SER A 279 3.16 -23.13 19.42
C SER A 279 1.72 -23.49 19.01
N GLY A 280 1.24 -23.03 17.84
CA GLY A 280 -0.16 -23.10 17.43
C GLY A 280 -1.10 -22.23 18.27
N LEU A 281 -0.62 -21.69 19.40
CA LEU A 281 -1.34 -20.81 20.33
C LEU A 281 -0.56 -19.54 20.56
N ILE A 282 -1.24 -18.40 20.58
CA ILE A 282 -0.61 -17.10 20.82
C ILE A 282 -1.48 -16.21 21.72
N VAL A 283 -0.85 -15.49 22.65
CA VAL A 283 -1.56 -14.47 23.46
C VAL A 283 -1.96 -13.30 22.55
N ALA A 284 -3.20 -12.83 22.65
CA ALA A 284 -3.76 -11.76 21.81
C ALA A 284 -2.85 -10.52 21.74
N ARG A 285 -2.28 -10.09 22.89
CA ARG A 285 -1.32 -8.98 22.95
C ARG A 285 -0.05 -9.24 22.14
N ALA A 286 0.45 -10.48 22.14
CA ALA A 286 1.64 -10.85 21.36
C ALA A 286 1.34 -10.87 19.85
N LEU A 287 0.17 -11.36 19.44
CA LEU A 287 -0.28 -11.32 18.05
C LEU A 287 -0.48 -9.89 17.56
N ALA A 288 -1.08 -9.03 18.37
CA ALA A 288 -1.24 -7.60 18.06
C ALA A 288 0.12 -6.89 17.92
N ARG A 289 1.12 -7.27 18.74
CA ARG A 289 2.50 -6.75 18.61
C ARG A 289 3.11 -7.15 17.27
N ILE A 290 2.98 -8.40 16.83
CA ILE A 290 3.45 -8.86 15.52
C ILE A 290 2.77 -8.06 14.40
N ALA A 291 1.44 -7.94 14.45
CA ALA A 291 0.69 -7.15 13.48
C ALA A 291 1.15 -5.69 13.43
N GLY A 292 1.32 -5.04 14.57
CA GLY A 292 1.83 -3.67 14.67
C GLY A 292 3.24 -3.51 14.10
N GLN A 293 4.14 -4.47 14.33
CA GLN A 293 5.47 -4.48 13.74
C GLN A 293 5.42 -4.57 12.22
N ILE A 294 4.58 -5.44 11.64
CA ILE A 294 4.42 -5.58 10.18
C ILE A 294 3.80 -4.31 9.59
N ILE A 295 2.73 -3.77 10.20
CA ILE A 295 2.10 -2.51 9.73
C ILE A 295 3.07 -1.34 9.74
N SER A 296 3.95 -1.25 10.74
CA SER A 296 4.97 -0.20 10.78
C SER A 296 6.03 -0.30 9.68
N MET A 297 5.99 -1.35 8.87
CA MET A 297 6.87 -1.59 7.70
C MET A 297 6.11 -1.50 6.36
N CYS A 298 4.81 -1.16 6.37
CA CYS A 298 3.93 -1.23 5.19
C CYS A 298 4.34 -0.28 4.03
N LYS A 299 5.16 0.73 4.31
CA LYS A 299 5.69 1.61 3.25
C LYS A 299 6.66 0.87 2.32
N VAL A 300 7.37 -0.11 2.83
CA VAL A 300 8.26 -0.99 2.03
C VAL A 300 7.51 -2.24 1.59
N LEU A 301 6.77 -2.87 2.52
CA LEU A 301 6.07 -4.12 2.32
C LEU A 301 4.67 -3.87 1.78
N LEU A 302 4.53 -3.83 0.47
CA LEU A 302 3.24 -3.57 -0.21
C LEU A 302 2.09 -4.48 0.28
N PRO A 303 2.27 -5.82 0.44
CA PRO A 303 1.16 -6.69 0.84
C PRO A 303 0.85 -6.68 2.34
N ALA A 304 1.45 -5.75 3.13
CA ALA A 304 1.37 -5.79 4.59
C ALA A 304 -0.06 -5.75 5.12
N LYS A 305 -0.91 -4.89 4.61
CA LYS A 305 -2.30 -4.77 5.07
C LYS A 305 -3.13 -5.98 4.63
N LEU A 306 -2.92 -6.46 3.41
CA LEU A 306 -3.62 -7.60 2.84
C LEU A 306 -3.37 -8.88 3.67
N LEU A 307 -2.09 -9.18 3.92
CA LEU A 307 -1.64 -10.39 4.61
C LEU A 307 -1.71 -10.30 6.14
N LEU A 308 -2.35 -9.27 6.68
CA LEU A 308 -2.71 -9.16 8.09
C LEU A 308 -4.23 -9.26 8.32
N ARG A 309 -5.04 -9.42 7.28
CA ARG A 309 -6.50 -9.47 7.44
C ARG A 309 -6.96 -10.65 8.30
N ASN A 310 -6.41 -11.84 8.09
CA ASN A 310 -6.72 -13.01 8.91
C ASN A 310 -6.23 -12.82 10.36
N VAL A 311 -5.06 -12.19 10.54
CA VAL A 311 -4.55 -11.83 11.88
C VAL A 311 -5.51 -10.89 12.61
N TYR A 312 -6.03 -9.85 11.94
CA TYR A 312 -7.00 -8.93 12.54
C TYR A 312 -8.35 -9.60 12.81
N ARG A 313 -8.80 -10.52 11.94
CA ARG A 313 -10.01 -11.31 12.16
C ARG A 313 -9.85 -12.20 13.38
N LEU A 314 -8.71 -12.88 13.53
CA LEU A 314 -8.41 -13.67 14.71
C LEU A 314 -8.36 -12.80 15.97
N LEU A 315 -7.75 -11.62 15.91
CA LEU A 315 -7.73 -10.65 17.01
C LEU A 315 -9.12 -10.11 17.38
N SER A 316 -10.08 -10.04 16.46
CA SER A 316 -11.44 -9.57 16.77
C SER A 316 -12.19 -10.54 17.69
N ASN A 317 -11.80 -11.80 17.75
CA ASN A 317 -12.41 -12.83 18.61
C ASN A 317 -11.95 -12.76 20.08
N LYS A 318 -10.97 -11.92 20.42
CA LYS A 318 -10.50 -11.80 21.80
C LYS A 318 -11.53 -11.12 22.70
N ARG A 319 -11.65 -11.60 23.94
CA ARG A 319 -12.37 -10.93 25.04
C ARG A 319 -11.42 -10.07 25.88
N SER A 320 -10.17 -10.52 26.02
CA SER A 320 -9.10 -9.85 26.76
C SER A 320 -7.79 -9.88 25.99
N TRP A 321 -6.90 -8.95 26.28
CA TRP A 321 -5.54 -8.94 25.73
C TRP A 321 -4.65 -10.08 26.24
N GLN A 322 -5.08 -10.79 27.26
CA GLN A 322 -4.39 -11.96 27.85
C GLN A 322 -4.91 -13.29 27.26
N ASP A 323 -5.95 -13.26 26.44
CA ASP A 323 -6.52 -14.47 25.86
C ASP A 323 -5.51 -15.20 24.99
N LYS A 324 -5.51 -16.53 25.07
CA LYS A 324 -4.79 -17.41 24.17
C LYS A 324 -5.66 -17.72 22.96
N LEU A 325 -5.22 -17.33 21.79
CA LEU A 325 -5.90 -17.55 20.52
C LEU A 325 -5.26 -18.72 19.79
N VAL A 326 -6.08 -19.61 19.23
CA VAL A 326 -5.65 -20.70 18.35
C VAL A 326 -5.39 -20.12 16.96
N ILE A 327 -4.23 -20.36 16.40
CA ILE A 327 -3.88 -19.91 15.05
C ILE A 327 -4.56 -20.86 14.04
N ASP A 328 -5.59 -20.37 13.36
CA ASP A 328 -6.28 -21.12 12.31
C ASP A 328 -5.40 -21.24 11.03
N SER A 329 -5.80 -22.12 10.11
CA SER A 329 -5.05 -22.42 8.88
C SER A 329 -4.84 -21.19 7.99
N SER A 330 -5.82 -20.29 7.91
CA SER A 330 -5.74 -19.07 7.11
C SER A 330 -4.76 -18.06 7.72
N THR A 331 -4.79 -17.87 9.02
CA THR A 331 -3.83 -17.04 9.76
C THR A 331 -2.42 -17.63 9.69
N ALA A 332 -2.31 -18.96 9.84
CA ALA A 332 -1.03 -19.65 9.71
C ALA A 332 -0.41 -19.48 8.31
N SER A 333 -1.22 -19.57 7.26
CA SER A 333 -0.78 -19.32 5.88
C SER A 333 -0.21 -17.91 5.70
N ASP A 334 -0.94 -16.87 6.14
CA ASP A 334 -0.49 -15.48 6.08
C ASP A 334 0.81 -15.28 6.88
N LEU A 335 0.90 -15.83 8.09
CA LEU A 335 2.09 -15.73 8.93
C LEU A 335 3.30 -16.49 8.32
N THR A 336 3.07 -17.65 7.71
CA THR A 336 4.11 -18.43 7.03
C THR A 336 4.69 -17.64 5.86
N TRP A 337 3.86 -16.98 5.07
CA TRP A 337 4.31 -16.10 3.99
C TRP A 337 5.32 -15.06 4.49
N TRP A 338 5.04 -14.43 5.64
CA TRP A 338 5.94 -13.43 6.25
C TRP A 338 7.30 -14.01 6.61
N THR A 339 7.39 -15.28 7.00
CA THR A 339 8.69 -15.91 7.31
C THR A 339 9.52 -16.21 6.07
N GLN A 340 8.87 -16.47 4.93
CA GLN A 340 9.52 -16.88 3.68
C GLN A 340 9.85 -15.67 2.78
N ALA A 341 8.88 -14.81 2.57
CA ALA A 341 8.94 -13.77 1.55
C ALA A 341 9.51 -12.42 2.04
N LEU A 342 9.54 -12.17 3.35
CA LEU A 342 9.85 -10.84 3.92
C LEU A 342 11.20 -10.29 3.44
N SER A 343 12.21 -11.12 3.32
CA SER A 343 13.54 -10.69 2.88
C SER A 343 13.57 -10.28 1.39
N GLY A 344 12.83 -10.97 0.54
CA GLY A 344 12.74 -10.66 -0.89
C GLY A 344 11.95 -9.38 -1.18
N TRP A 345 11.04 -8.99 -0.27
CA TRP A 345 10.23 -7.78 -0.38
C TRP A 345 10.86 -6.54 0.27
N ASN A 346 12.03 -6.67 0.89
CA ASN A 346 12.68 -5.59 1.63
C ASN A 346 13.36 -4.55 0.71
N ARG A 347 12.61 -4.06 -0.29
CA ARG A 347 13.09 -2.98 -1.17
C ARG A 347 11.90 -2.33 -1.86
N ARG A 348 11.77 -1.01 -1.75
CA ARG A 348 10.79 -0.26 -2.51
C ARG A 348 11.40 0.99 -3.12
N ALA A 349 11.15 1.17 -4.43
CA ALA A 349 11.57 2.33 -5.19
C ALA A 349 10.52 3.44 -5.11
N PHE A 350 10.96 4.66 -4.91
CA PHE A 350 10.17 5.87 -5.01
C PHE A 350 10.79 6.74 -6.12
N LYS A 351 10.11 6.79 -7.27
CA LYS A 351 10.54 7.64 -8.40
C LYS A 351 9.86 9.00 -8.29
N LYS A 352 10.63 10.07 -8.49
CA LYS A 352 10.07 11.44 -8.53
C LYS A 352 9.59 11.86 -9.91
N ALA A 353 10.07 11.21 -10.98
CA ALA A 353 9.55 11.44 -12.32
C ALA A 353 8.05 11.11 -12.38
N PRO A 354 7.22 11.94 -13.02
CA PRO A 354 5.80 11.68 -13.13
C PRO A 354 5.60 10.36 -13.88
N GLN A 355 5.24 9.30 -13.15
CA GLN A 355 4.84 8.04 -13.79
C GLN A 355 3.54 8.31 -14.55
N ARG A 356 3.52 7.94 -15.83
CA ARG A 356 2.31 7.98 -16.64
C ARG A 356 1.27 7.09 -16.00
N VAL A 357 0.27 7.69 -15.34
CA VAL A 357 -0.81 6.97 -14.68
C VAL A 357 -1.79 6.50 -15.75
N VAL A 358 -1.99 5.19 -15.83
CA VAL A 358 -3.05 4.63 -16.65
C VAL A 358 -4.35 4.67 -15.85
N GLN A 359 -5.35 5.41 -16.33
CA GLN A 359 -6.67 5.45 -15.71
C GLN A 359 -7.55 4.41 -16.36
N ILE A 360 -8.22 3.58 -15.55
CA ILE A 360 -9.24 2.63 -16.01
C ILE A 360 -10.56 2.97 -15.36
N THR A 361 -11.65 2.90 -16.11
CA THR A 361 -13.02 2.93 -15.56
C THR A 361 -13.63 1.55 -15.62
N THR A 362 -14.44 1.20 -14.63
CA THR A 362 -15.12 -0.09 -14.55
C THR A 362 -16.55 0.09 -14.05
N ASP A 363 -17.43 -0.81 -14.49
CA ASP A 363 -18.82 -0.84 -14.07
C ASP A 363 -19.37 -2.27 -14.09
N ALA A 364 -20.37 -2.57 -13.26
CA ALA A 364 -21.01 -3.87 -13.16
C ALA A 364 -22.54 -3.75 -13.17
N SER A 365 -23.16 -4.37 -14.16
CA SER A 365 -24.61 -4.56 -14.19
C SER A 365 -25.05 -5.88 -13.54
N GLY A 366 -26.34 -6.11 -13.48
CA GLY A 366 -26.88 -7.40 -13.02
C GLY A 366 -26.42 -8.61 -13.85
N LYS A 367 -26.17 -8.44 -15.17
CA LYS A 367 -25.91 -9.52 -16.13
C LYS A 367 -24.47 -9.55 -16.65
N SER A 368 -23.75 -8.42 -16.63
CA SER A 368 -22.46 -8.27 -17.30
C SER A 368 -21.61 -7.20 -16.63
N TRP A 369 -20.34 -7.12 -17.05
CA TRP A 369 -19.36 -6.14 -16.59
C TRP A 369 -18.70 -5.44 -17.78
N GLY A 370 -18.17 -4.25 -17.54
CA GLY A 370 -17.43 -3.49 -18.53
C GLY A 370 -16.29 -2.68 -17.92
N GLY A 371 -15.25 -2.45 -18.71
CA GLY A 371 -14.13 -1.59 -18.32
C GLY A 371 -13.40 -1.03 -19.53
N THR A 372 -12.70 0.09 -19.34
CA THR A 372 -11.96 0.75 -20.43
C THR A 372 -10.74 1.50 -19.87
N ILE A 373 -9.74 1.71 -20.71
CA ILE A 373 -8.63 2.63 -20.45
C ILE A 373 -9.04 4.01 -20.95
N VAL A 374 -9.08 4.97 -20.04
CA VAL A 374 -9.52 6.36 -20.33
C VAL A 374 -8.63 6.98 -21.42
N GLY A 375 -9.28 7.61 -22.40
CA GLY A 375 -8.59 8.29 -23.51
C GLY A 375 -8.05 7.34 -24.59
N THR A 376 -8.49 6.07 -24.61
CA THR A 376 -8.10 5.07 -25.62
C THR A 376 -9.33 4.28 -26.09
N ASP A 377 -9.14 3.49 -27.15
CA ASP A 377 -10.16 2.54 -27.65
C ASP A 377 -10.09 1.16 -26.97
N PHE A 378 -9.20 0.97 -25.99
CA PHE A 378 -9.06 -0.30 -25.28
C PHE A 378 -10.19 -0.50 -24.30
N LYS A 379 -10.96 -1.55 -24.53
CA LYS A 379 -12.19 -1.90 -23.79
C LYS A 379 -12.17 -3.37 -23.43
N ALA A 380 -12.86 -3.70 -22.35
CA ALA A 380 -13.10 -5.07 -21.92
C ALA A 380 -14.55 -5.19 -21.44
N GLN A 381 -15.18 -6.32 -21.69
CA GLN A 381 -16.55 -6.62 -21.25
C GLN A 381 -16.78 -8.13 -21.19
N GLY A 382 -17.77 -8.54 -20.44
CA GLY A 382 -18.13 -9.94 -20.37
C GLY A 382 -19.38 -10.18 -19.54
N TYR A 383 -19.90 -11.41 -19.61
CA TYR A 383 -21.07 -11.84 -18.84
C TYR A 383 -20.64 -12.46 -17.51
N TRP A 384 -21.55 -12.41 -16.54
CA TRP A 384 -21.41 -13.18 -15.31
C TRP A 384 -21.71 -14.65 -15.62
N ASP A 385 -20.86 -15.55 -15.10
CA ASP A 385 -21.14 -16.98 -15.09
C ASP A 385 -22.17 -17.34 -14.00
N ARG A 386 -22.52 -18.62 -13.89
CA ARG A 386 -23.52 -19.09 -12.92
C ARG A 386 -23.12 -18.83 -11.48
N GLU A 387 -21.83 -18.87 -11.17
CA GLU A 387 -21.32 -18.70 -9.81
C GLU A 387 -21.34 -17.21 -9.40
N THR A 388 -20.97 -16.33 -10.31
CA THR A 388 -20.89 -14.89 -10.07
C THR A 388 -22.22 -14.17 -10.22
N TYR A 389 -23.20 -14.77 -10.95
CA TYR A 389 -24.49 -14.15 -11.21
C TYR A 389 -25.26 -13.75 -9.94
N ASN A 390 -25.17 -14.55 -8.87
CA ASN A 390 -25.86 -14.33 -7.60
C ASN A 390 -25.09 -13.50 -6.59
N LEU A 391 -23.91 -12.98 -6.94
CA LEU A 391 -23.11 -12.16 -6.04
C LEU A 391 -23.75 -10.77 -5.82
N SER A 392 -23.41 -10.15 -4.69
CA SER A 392 -23.83 -8.78 -4.38
C SER A 392 -23.29 -7.78 -5.39
N SER A 393 -23.96 -6.62 -5.53
CA SER A 393 -23.51 -5.54 -6.41
C SER A 393 -22.08 -5.12 -6.11
N ASN A 394 -21.71 -4.95 -4.83
CA ASN A 394 -20.34 -4.61 -4.44
C ASN A 394 -19.31 -5.67 -4.87
N ALA A 395 -19.66 -6.95 -4.82
CA ALA A 395 -18.78 -8.02 -5.28
C ALA A 395 -18.61 -7.98 -6.81
N LYS A 396 -19.68 -7.73 -7.54
CA LYS A 396 -19.66 -7.57 -8.99
C LYS A 396 -18.83 -6.38 -9.44
N GLU A 397 -18.95 -5.22 -8.74
CA GLU A 397 -18.13 -4.05 -9.00
C GLU A 397 -16.63 -4.35 -8.82
N MET A 398 -16.27 -5.02 -7.74
CA MET A 398 -14.87 -5.42 -7.50
C MET A 398 -14.38 -6.45 -8.53
N LEU A 399 -15.24 -7.41 -8.93
CA LEU A 399 -14.92 -8.37 -9.98
C LEU A 399 -14.73 -7.69 -11.33
N ALA A 400 -15.53 -6.67 -11.66
CA ALA A 400 -15.35 -5.89 -12.89
C ALA A 400 -13.94 -5.27 -12.95
N VAL A 401 -13.41 -4.77 -11.84
CA VAL A 401 -12.01 -4.31 -11.75
C VAL A 401 -11.03 -5.45 -12.04
N LEU A 402 -11.20 -6.58 -11.37
CA LEU A 402 -10.31 -7.74 -11.55
C LEU A 402 -10.29 -8.24 -12.99
N LEU A 403 -11.47 -8.38 -13.59
CA LEU A 403 -11.63 -8.90 -14.95
C LEU A 403 -11.11 -7.92 -16.01
N THR A 404 -11.31 -6.61 -15.79
CA THR A 404 -10.73 -5.56 -16.64
C THR A 404 -9.21 -5.59 -16.59
N LEU A 405 -8.62 -5.67 -15.39
CA LEU A 405 -7.16 -5.76 -15.22
C LEU A 405 -6.59 -7.02 -15.88
N LYS A 406 -7.25 -8.17 -15.76
CA LYS A 406 -6.85 -9.41 -16.42
C LYS A 406 -6.93 -9.30 -17.95
N SER A 407 -8.01 -8.72 -18.46
CA SER A 407 -8.23 -8.57 -19.90
C SER A 407 -7.25 -7.60 -20.56
N LEU A 408 -6.87 -6.54 -19.85
CA LEU A 408 -5.97 -5.51 -20.35
C LEU A 408 -4.56 -5.58 -19.74
N LEU A 409 -4.16 -6.76 -19.22
CA LEU A 409 -2.94 -6.93 -18.46
C LEU A 409 -1.68 -6.51 -19.23
N HIS A 410 -1.61 -6.82 -20.52
CA HIS A 410 -0.49 -6.44 -21.39
C HIS A 410 -0.30 -4.92 -21.52
N LEU A 411 -1.36 -4.12 -21.28
CA LEU A 411 -1.33 -2.66 -21.35
C LEU A 411 -1.00 -2.01 -19.99
N VAL A 412 -1.27 -2.69 -18.88
CA VAL A 412 -1.14 -2.12 -17.53
C VAL A 412 0.03 -2.69 -16.72
N LYS A 413 0.67 -3.76 -17.16
CA LYS A 413 1.85 -4.37 -16.54
C LYS A 413 2.99 -3.35 -16.39
N ASN A 414 3.67 -3.35 -15.23
CA ASN A 414 4.76 -2.44 -14.86
C ASN A 414 4.36 -0.95 -14.83
N LYS A 415 3.07 -0.62 -14.65
CA LYS A 415 2.57 0.75 -14.65
C LYS A 415 1.85 1.10 -13.33
N THR A 416 1.67 2.40 -13.11
CA THR A 416 0.76 2.91 -12.10
C THR A 416 -0.64 2.98 -12.70
N VAL A 417 -1.59 2.30 -12.06
CA VAL A 417 -3.00 2.19 -12.49
C VAL A 417 -3.90 2.87 -11.48
N GLN A 418 -4.69 3.84 -11.95
CA GLN A 418 -5.76 4.45 -11.18
C GLN A 418 -7.10 3.89 -11.62
N VAL A 419 -7.74 3.13 -10.75
CA VAL A 419 -9.10 2.62 -10.94
C VAL A 419 -10.10 3.72 -10.60
N LEU A 420 -10.96 4.06 -11.54
CA LEU A 420 -12.08 4.98 -11.37
C LEU A 420 -13.36 4.15 -11.31
N SER A 421 -14.05 4.14 -10.18
CA SER A 421 -15.30 3.41 -9.97
C SER A 421 -16.29 4.25 -9.19
N ASP A 422 -17.57 4.11 -9.44
CA ASP A 422 -18.63 4.77 -8.69
C ASP A 422 -18.96 4.03 -7.38
N SER A 423 -18.41 2.85 -7.17
CA SER A 423 -18.50 2.10 -5.91
C SER A 423 -17.47 2.59 -4.89
N VAL A 424 -17.93 3.34 -3.88
CA VAL A 424 -17.10 3.74 -2.73
C VAL A 424 -16.50 2.51 -2.03
N THR A 425 -17.25 1.41 -1.95
CA THR A 425 -16.80 0.14 -1.37
C THR A 425 -15.62 -0.43 -2.15
N THR A 426 -15.70 -0.49 -3.47
CA THR A 426 -14.61 -0.95 -4.35
C THR A 426 -13.35 -0.11 -4.13
N CYS A 427 -13.49 1.22 -4.15
CA CYS A 427 -12.36 2.13 -3.89
C CYS A 427 -11.72 1.89 -2.52
N ALA A 428 -12.54 1.71 -1.48
CA ALA A 428 -12.05 1.45 -0.12
C ALA A 428 -11.29 0.12 -0.04
N PHE A 429 -11.86 -0.98 -0.59
CA PHE A 429 -11.21 -2.30 -0.55
C PHE A 429 -9.90 -2.35 -1.33
N ILE A 430 -9.79 -1.62 -2.44
CA ILE A 430 -8.53 -1.50 -3.18
C ILE A 430 -7.51 -0.70 -2.35
N ASN A 431 -7.86 0.50 -1.88
CA ASN A 431 -6.92 1.41 -1.21
C ASN A 431 -6.49 0.91 0.18
N PHE A 432 -7.36 0.21 0.89
CA PHE A 432 -7.07 -0.38 2.21
C PHE A 432 -6.60 -1.84 2.15
N GLN A 433 -6.43 -2.40 0.95
CA GLN A 433 -6.02 -3.79 0.73
C GLN A 433 -6.95 -4.78 1.45
N GLY A 434 -8.22 -4.74 1.10
CA GLY A 434 -9.26 -5.56 1.71
C GLY A 434 -10.07 -4.86 2.79
N GLY A 435 -10.93 -5.61 3.47
CA GLY A 435 -11.86 -5.10 4.47
C GLY A 435 -12.44 -6.17 5.39
N ALA A 436 -13.47 -5.81 6.16
CA ALA A 436 -14.09 -6.72 7.12
C ALA A 436 -15.01 -7.78 6.46
N ILE A 437 -15.58 -7.50 5.29
CA ILE A 437 -16.51 -8.41 4.59
C ILE A 437 -15.68 -9.47 3.86
N GLN A 438 -15.77 -10.72 4.31
CA GLN A 438 -14.92 -11.82 3.84
C GLN A 438 -15.05 -12.11 2.35
N SER A 439 -16.27 -12.09 1.79
CA SER A 439 -16.50 -12.33 0.36
C SER A 439 -15.82 -11.27 -0.52
N LEU A 440 -15.86 -10.01 -0.11
CA LEU A 440 -15.19 -8.92 -0.80
C LEU A 440 -13.67 -8.95 -0.59
N ASP A 441 -13.21 -9.38 0.59
CA ASP A 441 -11.79 -9.50 0.91
C ASP A 441 -11.08 -10.52 0.01
N ILE A 442 -11.74 -11.62 -0.35
CA ILE A 442 -11.22 -12.62 -1.31
C ILE A 442 -10.98 -11.97 -2.69
N ILE A 443 -11.92 -11.17 -3.17
CA ILE A 443 -11.78 -10.48 -4.46
C ILE A 443 -10.66 -9.44 -4.39
N ALA A 444 -10.58 -8.67 -3.30
CA ALA A 444 -9.51 -7.71 -3.08
C ALA A 444 -8.13 -8.39 -3.08
N ARG A 445 -8.00 -9.58 -2.47
CA ARG A 445 -6.77 -10.39 -2.52
C ARG A 445 -6.39 -10.74 -3.94
N ASN A 446 -7.34 -11.18 -4.75
CA ASN A 446 -7.09 -11.52 -6.15
C ASN A 446 -6.65 -10.31 -6.98
N ILE A 447 -7.24 -9.11 -6.75
CA ILE A 447 -6.82 -7.86 -7.39
C ILE A 447 -5.37 -7.52 -7.00
N TRP A 448 -5.05 -7.59 -5.71
CA TRP A 448 -3.71 -7.27 -5.22
C TRP A 448 -2.66 -8.29 -5.63
N ASP A 449 -2.98 -9.60 -5.64
CA ASP A 449 -2.09 -10.66 -6.13
C ASP A 449 -1.76 -10.45 -7.61
N LEU A 450 -2.76 -10.10 -8.42
CA LEU A 450 -2.55 -9.76 -9.82
C LEU A 450 -1.63 -8.54 -9.96
N ALA A 451 -1.90 -7.47 -9.20
CA ALA A 451 -1.12 -6.25 -9.22
C ALA A 451 0.34 -6.49 -8.81
N ILE A 452 0.55 -7.23 -7.72
CA ILE A 452 1.88 -7.55 -7.19
C ILE A 452 2.69 -8.38 -8.20
N ARG A 453 2.12 -9.48 -8.73
CA ARG A 453 2.81 -10.37 -9.69
C ARG A 453 3.20 -9.66 -10.99
N ASN A 454 2.49 -8.61 -11.36
CA ASN A 454 2.71 -7.87 -12.60
C ASN A 454 3.31 -6.48 -12.38
N CYS A 455 3.85 -6.19 -11.20
CA CYS A 455 4.46 -4.91 -10.83
C CYS A 455 3.55 -3.70 -11.12
N ILE A 456 2.23 -3.85 -10.90
CA ILE A 456 1.25 -2.79 -11.04
C ILE A 456 1.13 -2.05 -9.70
N ASN A 457 1.35 -0.74 -9.72
CA ASN A 457 1.04 0.12 -8.57
C ASN A 457 -0.41 0.57 -8.67
N ILE A 458 -1.33 -0.09 -7.94
CA ILE A 458 -2.77 0.14 -8.04
C ILE A 458 -3.28 1.08 -6.94
N GLN A 459 -4.13 2.01 -7.33
CA GLN A 459 -4.91 2.88 -6.45
C GLN A 459 -6.31 3.07 -7.03
N ALA A 460 -7.29 3.39 -6.20
CA ALA A 460 -8.65 3.64 -6.65
C ALA A 460 -9.13 5.02 -6.24
N ARG A 461 -9.93 5.65 -7.09
CA ARG A 461 -10.58 6.94 -6.84
C ARG A 461 -12.05 6.84 -7.20
N HIS A 462 -12.91 7.38 -6.35
CA HIS A 462 -14.33 7.46 -6.63
C HIS A 462 -14.59 8.41 -7.80
N LEU A 463 -15.42 7.95 -8.74
CA LEU A 463 -15.94 8.69 -9.88
C LEU A 463 -17.48 8.69 -9.77
N ALA A 464 -18.09 9.87 -9.86
CA ALA A 464 -19.55 9.93 -9.84
C ALA A 464 -20.16 9.12 -11.01
N GLY A 465 -21.18 8.29 -10.76
CA GLY A 465 -21.77 7.38 -11.76
C GLY A 465 -22.19 8.07 -13.06
N LYS A 466 -22.64 9.33 -12.99
CA LYS A 466 -22.96 10.16 -14.17
C LYS A 466 -21.76 10.41 -15.10
N LEU A 467 -20.53 10.26 -14.60
CA LEU A 467 -19.29 10.44 -15.36
C LEU A 467 -18.70 9.11 -15.84
N ASN A 468 -19.21 7.97 -15.35
CA ASN A 468 -18.74 6.62 -15.70
C ASN A 468 -19.46 6.06 -16.94
N THR A 469 -19.74 6.91 -17.93
CA THR A 469 -20.66 6.62 -19.05
C THR A 469 -20.22 5.47 -19.93
N GLU A 470 -18.92 5.36 -20.23
CA GLU A 470 -18.42 4.34 -21.16
C GLU A 470 -18.40 2.95 -20.53
N ALA A 471 -17.95 2.81 -19.28
CA ALA A 471 -17.99 1.54 -18.57
C ALA A 471 -19.44 1.09 -18.29
N ASP A 472 -20.33 2.00 -17.89
CA ASP A 472 -21.76 1.72 -17.73
C ASP A 472 -22.38 1.23 -19.05
N ARG A 473 -22.07 1.88 -20.18
CA ARG A 473 -22.51 1.42 -21.50
C ARG A 473 -22.02 0.00 -21.81
N LEU A 474 -20.75 -0.30 -21.54
CA LEU A 474 -20.18 -1.63 -21.77
C LEU A 474 -20.78 -2.70 -20.86
N SER A 475 -21.07 -2.37 -19.60
CA SER A 475 -21.71 -3.29 -18.66
C SER A 475 -23.19 -3.61 -19.00
N ARG A 476 -23.85 -2.78 -19.82
CA ARG A 476 -25.27 -2.95 -20.20
C ARG A 476 -25.47 -3.46 -21.61
N LEU A 477 -24.48 -3.31 -22.50
CA LEU A 477 -24.58 -3.74 -23.90
C LEU A 477 -23.86 -5.08 -24.04
N PRO A 478 -24.60 -6.19 -23.98
CA PRO A 478 -24.08 -7.47 -24.40
C PRO A 478 -23.62 -7.41 -25.86
N ALA A 479 -22.63 -8.20 -26.23
CA ALA A 479 -22.22 -8.38 -27.60
C ALA A 479 -23.42 -8.91 -28.42
N GLN A 480 -24.13 -7.98 -29.05
CA GLN A 480 -25.42 -8.27 -29.73
C GLN A 480 -25.28 -9.27 -30.88
N TYR A 481 -24.08 -9.62 -31.30
CA TYR A 481 -23.77 -10.35 -32.51
C TYR A 481 -22.73 -11.47 -32.34
N GLU A 482 -22.59 -12.04 -31.15
CA GLU A 482 -21.77 -13.24 -30.96
C GLU A 482 -22.53 -14.46 -31.51
N TRP A 483 -21.88 -15.19 -32.39
CA TRP A 483 -22.36 -16.45 -32.92
C TRP A 483 -21.21 -17.42 -33.10
N PHE A 484 -21.47 -18.71 -33.08
CA PHE A 484 -20.51 -19.76 -33.31
C PHE A 484 -21.07 -20.80 -34.30
N ILE A 485 -20.19 -21.61 -34.90
CA ILE A 485 -20.63 -22.69 -35.78
C ILE A 485 -21.20 -23.83 -34.95
N HIS A 486 -22.16 -24.55 -35.53
CA HIS A 486 -22.75 -25.70 -34.84
C HIS A 486 -21.68 -26.75 -34.48
N PRO A 487 -21.67 -27.33 -33.29
CA PRO A 487 -20.63 -28.28 -32.85
C PRO A 487 -20.50 -29.51 -33.77
N ALA A 488 -21.61 -30.01 -34.33
CA ALA A 488 -21.54 -31.12 -35.29
C ALA A 488 -20.83 -30.72 -36.59
N LEU A 489 -20.99 -29.46 -37.03
CA LEU A 489 -20.29 -28.96 -38.22
C LEU A 489 -18.79 -28.75 -37.89
N PHE A 490 -18.47 -28.24 -36.71
CA PHE A 490 -17.08 -28.17 -36.26
C PHE A 490 -16.44 -29.57 -36.29
N LYS A 491 -17.08 -30.58 -35.70
CA LYS A 491 -16.57 -31.97 -35.69
C LYS A 491 -16.35 -32.49 -37.11
N TYR A 492 -17.23 -32.17 -38.07
CA TYR A 492 -17.06 -32.53 -39.47
C TYR A 492 -15.82 -31.84 -40.08
N ILE A 493 -15.63 -30.55 -39.83
CA ILE A 493 -14.43 -29.80 -40.28
C ILE A 493 -13.17 -30.38 -39.63
N ASP A 494 -13.23 -30.71 -38.36
CA ASP A 494 -12.09 -31.25 -37.58
C ASP A 494 -11.68 -32.64 -38.11
N ASN A 495 -12.61 -33.46 -38.54
CA ASN A 495 -12.32 -34.76 -39.17
C ASN A 495 -11.62 -34.61 -40.53
N ILE A 496 -11.83 -33.50 -41.25
CA ILE A 496 -11.26 -33.28 -42.60
C ILE A 496 -9.90 -32.55 -42.48
N PHE A 497 -9.80 -31.51 -41.65
CA PHE A 497 -8.67 -30.60 -41.60
C PHE A 497 -7.88 -30.60 -40.28
N GLY A 498 -8.37 -31.37 -39.31
CA GLY A 498 -7.76 -31.51 -37.99
C GLY A 498 -6.82 -32.72 -37.81
N PRO A 499 -6.56 -33.18 -36.57
CA PRO A 499 -7.21 -32.62 -35.36
C PRO A 499 -6.68 -31.24 -35.00
N HIS A 500 -7.60 -30.32 -34.67
CA HIS A 500 -7.24 -29.00 -34.18
C HIS A 500 -6.87 -29.05 -32.69
N SER A 501 -5.86 -28.27 -32.28
CA SER A 501 -5.38 -28.27 -30.89
C SER A 501 -5.94 -27.10 -30.07
N ILE A 502 -6.31 -25.99 -30.73
CA ILE A 502 -6.77 -24.79 -30.07
C ILE A 502 -7.78 -23.99 -30.92
N ASP A 503 -8.80 -23.41 -30.27
CA ASP A 503 -9.73 -22.45 -30.86
C ASP A 503 -9.25 -21.03 -30.58
N ARG A 504 -8.78 -20.32 -31.61
CA ARG A 504 -8.18 -18.97 -31.44
C ARG A 504 -9.20 -17.86 -31.24
N PHE A 505 -10.47 -18.08 -31.52
CA PHE A 505 -11.51 -17.05 -31.43
C PHE A 505 -12.74 -17.55 -30.65
N GLY A 506 -12.51 -18.37 -29.63
CA GLY A 506 -13.52 -18.84 -28.71
C GLY A 506 -13.85 -17.85 -27.62
N SER A 507 -14.85 -18.17 -26.82
CA SER A 507 -15.19 -17.57 -25.53
C SER A 507 -15.78 -18.68 -24.66
N ILE A 508 -16.03 -18.41 -23.38
CA ILE A 508 -16.70 -19.37 -22.48
C ILE A 508 -18.03 -19.90 -23.05
N LEU A 509 -18.68 -19.13 -23.95
CA LEU A 509 -19.96 -19.49 -24.57
C LEU A 509 -19.80 -20.10 -25.97
N THR A 510 -18.71 -19.86 -26.69
CA THR A 510 -18.58 -20.10 -28.12
C THR A 510 -17.48 -21.04 -28.53
N HIS A 511 -16.59 -21.43 -27.59
CA HIS A 511 -15.45 -22.27 -27.90
C HIS A 511 -15.87 -23.66 -28.43
N GLN A 512 -15.11 -24.15 -29.41
CA GLN A 512 -15.31 -25.47 -30.02
C GLN A 512 -14.35 -26.51 -29.45
N LEU A 513 -13.24 -26.09 -28.86
CA LEU A 513 -12.22 -26.92 -28.26
C LEU A 513 -12.04 -26.59 -26.78
N PRO A 514 -11.58 -27.55 -25.94
CA PRO A 514 -11.30 -27.29 -24.52
C PRO A 514 -10.25 -26.21 -24.31
N ARG A 515 -9.25 -26.11 -25.22
CA ARG A 515 -8.25 -25.04 -25.25
C ARG A 515 -8.70 -23.95 -26.22
N TYR A 516 -8.79 -22.73 -25.72
CA TYR A 516 -9.20 -21.61 -26.56
C TYR A 516 -8.58 -20.28 -26.12
N ASN A 517 -8.56 -19.30 -27.03
CA ASN A 517 -8.27 -17.91 -26.73
C ASN A 517 -9.55 -17.09 -26.83
N SER A 518 -9.78 -16.22 -25.87
CA SER A 518 -10.90 -15.29 -25.87
C SER A 518 -10.45 -13.84 -26.08
N LEU A 519 -11.33 -13.00 -26.59
CA LEU A 519 -11.02 -11.57 -26.77
C LEU A 519 -10.77 -10.87 -25.43
N TYR A 520 -11.52 -11.24 -24.41
CA TYR A 520 -11.42 -10.75 -23.04
C TYR A 520 -11.21 -11.92 -22.10
N TRP A 521 -10.68 -11.66 -20.92
CA TRP A 521 -10.40 -12.72 -19.95
C TRP A 521 -11.70 -13.41 -19.51
N ASP A 522 -11.72 -14.71 -19.57
CA ASP A 522 -12.72 -15.59 -18.94
C ASP A 522 -12.02 -16.79 -18.24
N PRO A 523 -12.72 -17.50 -17.33
CA PRO A 523 -12.08 -18.56 -16.52
C PRO A 523 -11.45 -19.71 -17.31
N GLY A 524 -11.96 -19.99 -18.53
CA GLY A 524 -11.49 -21.08 -19.36
C GLY A 524 -10.45 -20.68 -20.40
N THR A 525 -10.21 -19.39 -20.59
CA THR A 525 -9.28 -18.94 -21.62
C THR A 525 -7.84 -19.29 -21.32
N GLU A 526 -7.12 -19.83 -22.27
CA GLU A 526 -5.68 -20.08 -22.19
C GLU A 526 -4.87 -18.79 -22.42
N GLY A 527 -5.41 -17.82 -23.15
CA GLY A 527 -4.80 -16.52 -23.39
C GLY A 527 -5.80 -15.49 -23.91
N VAL A 528 -5.59 -14.24 -23.55
CA VAL A 528 -6.42 -13.11 -23.97
C VAL A 528 -5.93 -12.59 -25.31
N ASP A 529 -6.85 -12.34 -26.24
CA ASP A 529 -6.66 -11.89 -27.62
C ASP A 529 -5.68 -12.77 -28.41
N ALA A 530 -6.23 -13.59 -29.30
CA ALA A 530 -5.47 -14.53 -30.10
C ALA A 530 -4.31 -13.91 -30.86
N LEU A 531 -4.46 -12.65 -31.34
CA LEU A 531 -3.42 -11.97 -32.11
C LEU A 531 -2.22 -11.52 -31.27
N PHE A 532 -2.30 -11.57 -29.95
CA PHE A 532 -1.17 -11.35 -29.03
C PHE A 532 -0.49 -12.65 -28.59
N GLN A 533 -1.01 -13.82 -28.96
CA GLN A 533 -0.40 -15.09 -28.62
C GLN A 533 0.74 -15.43 -29.61
N THR A 534 1.84 -15.93 -29.08
CA THR A 534 3.08 -16.17 -29.84
C THR A 534 3.25 -17.62 -30.30
N ASN A 535 2.41 -18.55 -29.84
CA ASN A 535 2.52 -19.99 -30.05
C ASN A 535 1.66 -20.53 -31.22
N TRP A 536 1.41 -19.73 -32.24
CA TRP A 536 0.57 -20.15 -33.37
C TRP A 536 1.26 -21.21 -34.24
N ASP A 537 2.56 -21.15 -34.37
CA ASP A 537 3.39 -22.09 -35.13
C ASP A 537 3.49 -23.50 -34.52
N LEU A 538 3.23 -23.60 -33.22
CA LEU A 538 3.26 -24.85 -32.45
C LEU A 538 1.91 -25.59 -32.41
N GLU A 539 0.86 -24.98 -32.96
CA GLU A 539 -0.52 -25.45 -32.81
C GLU A 539 -1.20 -25.68 -34.17
N VAL A 540 -2.17 -26.57 -34.19
CA VAL A 540 -3.13 -26.71 -35.30
C VAL A 540 -4.34 -25.83 -34.99
N ASN A 541 -4.36 -24.64 -35.57
CA ASN A 541 -5.25 -23.57 -35.14
C ASN A 541 -6.63 -23.69 -35.81
N PHE A 542 -7.70 -23.68 -35.00
CA PHE A 542 -9.05 -23.41 -35.47
C PHE A 542 -9.34 -21.92 -35.33
N VAL A 543 -9.83 -21.26 -36.38
CA VAL A 543 -9.88 -19.80 -36.48
C VAL A 543 -11.23 -19.35 -37.07
N ASN A 544 -12.16 -18.94 -36.21
CA ASN A 544 -13.47 -18.40 -36.61
C ASN A 544 -13.56 -16.92 -36.20
N PRO A 545 -12.85 -15.97 -36.86
CA PRO A 545 -12.75 -14.61 -36.42
C PRO A 545 -13.92 -13.76 -36.87
N PRO A 546 -14.20 -12.62 -36.21
CA PRO A 546 -15.01 -11.57 -36.78
C PRO A 546 -14.46 -11.14 -38.13
N PHE A 547 -15.31 -11.05 -39.18
CA PHE A 547 -14.83 -10.84 -40.56
C PHE A 547 -14.01 -9.55 -40.77
N ARG A 548 -14.21 -8.55 -39.92
CA ARG A 548 -13.40 -7.32 -39.89
C ARG A 548 -11.93 -7.58 -39.54
N LEU A 549 -11.62 -8.70 -38.90
CA LEU A 549 -10.27 -9.08 -38.48
C LEU A 549 -9.55 -9.98 -39.49
N LEU A 550 -10.22 -10.48 -40.53
CA LEU A 550 -9.65 -11.44 -41.49
C LEU A 550 -8.33 -10.98 -42.08
N SER A 551 -8.19 -9.71 -42.48
CA SER A 551 -6.90 -9.19 -42.97
C SER A 551 -5.77 -9.33 -41.94
N LYS A 552 -6.06 -9.01 -40.68
CA LYS A 552 -5.06 -9.10 -39.59
C LYS A 552 -4.72 -10.56 -39.29
N VAL A 553 -5.72 -11.42 -39.24
CA VAL A 553 -5.57 -12.86 -38.99
C VAL A 553 -4.72 -13.53 -40.08
N ILE A 554 -5.03 -13.28 -41.36
CA ILE A 554 -4.29 -13.85 -42.49
C ILE A 554 -2.82 -13.38 -42.47
N ASN A 555 -2.59 -12.12 -42.18
CA ASN A 555 -1.22 -11.60 -42.01
C ASN A 555 -0.53 -12.26 -40.82
N HIS A 556 -1.22 -12.46 -39.72
CA HIS A 556 -0.65 -13.10 -38.54
C HIS A 556 -0.26 -14.56 -38.81
N ILE A 557 -1.12 -15.35 -39.47
CA ILE A 557 -0.83 -16.73 -39.90
C ILE A 557 0.43 -16.78 -40.77
N GLN A 558 0.58 -15.84 -41.72
CA GLN A 558 1.77 -15.76 -42.58
C GLN A 558 3.02 -15.38 -41.78
N THR A 559 2.93 -14.36 -40.93
CA THR A 559 4.06 -13.89 -40.12
C THR A 559 4.56 -14.94 -39.12
N THR A 560 3.65 -15.69 -38.54
CA THR A 560 3.96 -16.77 -37.58
C THR A 560 4.27 -18.10 -38.27
N GLN A 561 4.19 -18.18 -39.59
CA GLN A 561 4.39 -19.41 -40.39
C GLN A 561 3.53 -20.60 -39.86
N SER A 562 2.34 -20.31 -39.40
CA SER A 562 1.48 -21.26 -38.71
C SER A 562 0.47 -21.95 -39.66
N GLU A 563 -0.07 -23.09 -39.21
CA GLU A 563 -1.15 -23.80 -39.86
C GLU A 563 -2.48 -23.48 -39.21
N ALA A 564 -3.52 -23.25 -40.01
CA ALA A 564 -4.83 -22.91 -39.52
C ALA A 564 -5.96 -23.38 -40.41
N THR A 565 -7.14 -23.63 -39.81
CA THR A 565 -8.41 -23.72 -40.56
C THR A 565 -9.21 -22.46 -40.27
N VAL A 566 -9.35 -21.60 -41.30
CA VAL A 566 -10.00 -20.29 -41.19
C VAL A 566 -11.44 -20.38 -41.73
N ILE A 567 -12.41 -19.97 -40.93
CA ILE A 567 -13.80 -19.81 -41.38
C ILE A 567 -13.96 -18.42 -41.96
N ALA A 568 -14.15 -18.33 -43.25
CA ALA A 568 -14.26 -17.06 -43.96
C ALA A 568 -15.32 -17.07 -45.08
N PRO A 569 -15.95 -15.93 -45.36
CA PRO A 569 -16.87 -15.81 -46.51
C PRO A 569 -16.11 -15.85 -47.84
N PHE A 570 -16.75 -16.30 -48.88
CA PHE A 570 -16.21 -16.26 -50.24
C PHE A 570 -16.46 -14.88 -50.87
N TRP A 571 -15.49 -13.95 -50.60
CA TRP A 571 -15.59 -12.57 -51.05
C TRP A 571 -14.38 -12.15 -51.92
N PRO A 572 -14.35 -12.52 -53.24
CA PRO A 572 -13.20 -12.26 -54.10
C PRO A 572 -12.80 -10.78 -54.23
N ALA A 573 -13.77 -9.86 -54.04
CA ALA A 573 -13.49 -8.42 -54.09
C ALA A 573 -12.78 -7.85 -52.84
N LYS A 574 -12.57 -8.65 -51.81
CA LYS A 574 -11.91 -8.17 -50.58
C LYS A 574 -10.38 -8.31 -50.69
N PRO A 575 -9.58 -7.33 -50.19
CA PRO A 575 -8.13 -7.33 -50.33
C PRO A 575 -7.43 -8.57 -49.74
N TRP A 576 -7.98 -9.15 -48.69
CA TRP A 576 -7.43 -10.32 -48.02
C TRP A 576 -7.70 -11.63 -48.77
N PHE A 577 -8.64 -11.68 -49.73
CA PHE A 577 -9.12 -12.90 -50.36
C PHE A 577 -8.06 -13.61 -51.18
N ASN A 578 -7.31 -12.85 -52.03
CA ASN A 578 -6.24 -13.41 -52.86
C ASN A 578 -5.14 -14.06 -51.98
N LYS A 579 -4.75 -13.39 -50.95
CA LYS A 579 -3.76 -13.89 -49.98
C LYS A 579 -4.25 -15.18 -49.30
N LEU A 580 -5.49 -15.19 -48.85
CA LEU A 580 -6.09 -16.39 -48.25
C LEU A 580 -6.08 -17.57 -49.24
N SER A 581 -6.44 -17.32 -50.50
CA SER A 581 -6.47 -18.33 -51.55
C SER A 581 -5.07 -18.88 -51.89
N GLN A 582 -4.04 -18.02 -51.88
CA GLN A 582 -2.65 -18.44 -52.13
C GLN A 582 -2.09 -19.29 -50.99
N MET A 583 -2.51 -19.06 -49.77
CA MET A 583 -2.10 -19.83 -48.59
C MET A 583 -2.88 -21.15 -48.42
N ALA A 584 -3.89 -21.38 -49.24
CA ALA A 584 -4.74 -22.58 -49.11
C ALA A 584 -3.96 -23.83 -49.58
N VAL A 585 -3.86 -24.82 -48.70
CA VAL A 585 -3.19 -26.11 -48.95
C VAL A 585 -4.16 -27.20 -49.40
N HIS A 586 -5.46 -26.93 -49.33
CA HIS A 586 -6.53 -27.78 -49.82
C HIS A 586 -7.62 -26.92 -50.48
N PRO A 587 -8.43 -27.47 -51.38
CA PRO A 587 -9.63 -26.80 -51.87
C PRO A 587 -10.54 -26.38 -50.71
N PRO A 588 -11.08 -25.15 -50.71
CA PRO A 588 -11.91 -24.64 -49.63
C PRO A 588 -13.21 -25.44 -49.52
N LEU A 589 -13.52 -25.89 -48.31
CA LEU A 589 -14.73 -26.66 -48.04
C LEU A 589 -15.93 -25.70 -47.92
N LYS A 590 -16.89 -25.82 -48.82
CA LYS A 590 -18.12 -25.03 -48.76
C LYS A 590 -19.00 -25.49 -47.61
N LEU A 591 -19.41 -24.52 -46.74
CA LEU A 591 -20.21 -24.79 -45.56
C LEU A 591 -21.73 -24.62 -45.86
N PRO A 592 -22.63 -25.26 -45.09
CA PRO A 592 -24.06 -25.08 -45.18
C PRO A 592 -24.48 -23.61 -45.07
N LYS A 593 -25.74 -23.29 -45.39
CA LYS A 593 -26.25 -21.93 -45.22
C LYS A 593 -26.15 -21.47 -43.76
N PRO A 594 -25.86 -20.17 -43.48
CA PRO A 594 -25.67 -19.65 -42.13
C PRO A 594 -26.78 -20.00 -41.15
N LYS A 595 -28.05 -20.00 -41.57
CA LYS A 595 -29.20 -20.37 -40.75
C LYS A 595 -29.10 -21.81 -40.18
N GLN A 596 -28.42 -22.70 -40.87
CA GLN A 596 -28.27 -24.10 -40.48
C GLN A 596 -27.01 -24.36 -39.66
N MET A 597 -26.01 -23.51 -39.79
CA MET A 597 -24.69 -23.72 -39.23
C MET A 597 -24.28 -22.76 -38.11
N CYS A 598 -24.94 -21.59 -38.03
CA CYS A 598 -24.57 -20.58 -37.02
C CYS A 598 -25.55 -20.61 -35.84
N ILE A 599 -25.03 -20.69 -34.63
CA ILE A 599 -25.80 -20.60 -33.40
C ILE A 599 -25.56 -19.23 -32.77
N PRO A 600 -26.59 -18.43 -32.53
CA PRO A 600 -26.46 -17.16 -31.82
C PRO A 600 -26.31 -17.43 -30.31
N CYS A 601 -25.41 -16.71 -29.64
CA CYS A 601 -25.15 -16.86 -28.20
C CYS A 601 -26.28 -16.34 -27.31
N LEU A 602 -27.00 -15.36 -27.77
CA LEU A 602 -28.13 -14.73 -27.06
C LEU A 602 -29.28 -14.60 -28.01
N ASN A 603 -30.48 -14.83 -27.59
CA ASN A 603 -31.77 -14.88 -28.32
C ASN A 603 -31.96 -13.90 -29.51
N SER A 604 -30.91 -13.22 -29.94
CA SER A 604 -30.86 -12.36 -31.13
C SER A 604 -30.14 -13.06 -32.29
N ILE A 605 -30.81 -13.21 -33.41
CA ILE A 605 -30.21 -13.73 -34.64
C ILE A 605 -29.53 -12.56 -35.37
N PRO A 606 -28.18 -12.61 -35.61
CA PRO A 606 -27.49 -11.57 -36.38
C PRO A 606 -28.13 -11.34 -37.77
N GLU A 607 -28.19 -10.08 -38.20
CA GLU A 607 -28.80 -9.71 -39.51
C GLU A 607 -28.27 -10.54 -40.69
N PRO A 608 -26.97 -10.85 -40.81
CA PRO A 608 -26.47 -11.68 -41.90
C PRO A 608 -26.99 -13.13 -41.89
N ILE A 609 -27.27 -13.67 -40.69
CA ILE A 609 -27.91 -15.00 -40.57
C ILE A 609 -29.38 -14.92 -40.99
N LYS A 610 -30.11 -13.87 -40.60
CA LYS A 610 -31.50 -13.65 -41.01
C LYS A 610 -31.62 -13.55 -42.52
N ASN A 611 -30.70 -12.85 -43.17
CA ASN A 611 -30.79 -12.57 -44.61
C ASN A 611 -30.19 -13.66 -45.51
N GLN A 612 -29.57 -14.72 -44.96
CA GLN A 612 -28.95 -15.84 -45.68
C GLN A 612 -28.02 -15.44 -46.84
N LYS A 613 -27.40 -14.23 -46.74
CA LYS A 613 -26.59 -13.63 -47.83
C LYS A 613 -25.15 -14.12 -47.84
N TRP A 614 -24.70 -14.81 -46.82
CA TRP A 614 -23.32 -15.27 -46.75
C TRP A 614 -23.16 -16.71 -47.23
N THR A 615 -22.13 -16.95 -48.04
CA THR A 615 -21.59 -18.28 -48.31
C THR A 615 -20.25 -18.37 -47.58
N LEU A 616 -20.18 -19.23 -46.58
CA LEU A 616 -18.96 -19.43 -45.80
C LEU A 616 -18.21 -20.69 -46.23
N TYR A 617 -16.92 -20.64 -46.09
CA TYR A 617 -16.01 -21.73 -46.40
C TYR A 617 -15.05 -21.95 -45.23
N ALA A 618 -14.65 -23.20 -44.99
CA ALA A 618 -13.52 -23.54 -44.18
C ALA A 618 -12.28 -23.66 -45.09
N TRP A 619 -11.29 -22.84 -44.81
CA TRP A 619 -10.04 -22.74 -45.56
C TRP A 619 -8.90 -23.36 -44.76
N ARG A 620 -8.33 -24.48 -45.18
CA ARG A 620 -7.10 -25.03 -44.60
C ARG A 620 -5.92 -24.30 -45.24
N VAL A 621 -5.18 -23.56 -44.41
CA VAL A 621 -4.10 -22.65 -44.85
C VAL A 621 -2.80 -22.91 -44.12
N SER A 622 -1.68 -22.65 -44.79
CA SER A 622 -0.33 -22.66 -44.23
C SER A 622 0.34 -21.30 -44.44
N GLY A 623 0.93 -20.75 -43.38
CA GLY A 623 1.78 -19.57 -43.45
C GLY A 623 3.21 -19.87 -43.90
N LYS A 624 3.59 -21.15 -43.99
CA LYS A 624 4.91 -21.56 -44.53
C LYS A 624 4.91 -21.31 -46.03
N SER A 625 5.94 -20.61 -46.52
CA SER A 625 6.11 -20.45 -47.96
C SER A 625 6.25 -21.82 -48.61
N VAL A 626 5.44 -22.11 -49.62
CA VAL A 626 5.54 -23.32 -50.44
C VAL A 626 6.80 -23.23 -51.29
#